data_547bf3d614417e36098e94289b47a1bf
#
_entry.id   547bf3d614417e36098e94289b47a1bf
#
_cell.length_a   1.000
_cell.length_b   1.000
_cell.length_c   1.000
_cell.angle_alpha   90.00
_cell.angle_beta   90.00
_cell.angle_gamma   90.00
#
_symmetry.space_group_name_H-M   'P 1'
#
loop_
_entity.id
_entity.type
_entity.pdbx_description
1 polymer ?
#
loop_
_entity_poly.entity_id
_entity_poly.type
_entity_poly.pdbx_seq_one_letter_code
_entity_poly.pdbx_strand_id
1 'polypeptide(L)'
;MNFFEKTFHDYTIDELYDILLRDISIYDAGGGITFSGGEPLLQATQILPLLQKIKQKGISLAIETTLYAPIENYTIVYPYIDFWIIDLKFQYGFIRNKDYNINRMSFYMNLKALQQSTDQQYIIYRMVVMSEILDKIDIVAKKLCKYNIALIELLPCHSLAKNKYKELGKTFHQFGLPTMEELSICKEQLLQYSILSKSHSL
;
A
#
# COMPACT_ATOMS: atom_id res chain seq x y z
N MET A 1 -33.20 7.44 -11.43
CA MET A 1 -32.48 6.32 -12.07
C MET A 1 -31.00 6.57 -11.80
N ASN A 2 -30.42 5.85 -10.80
CA ASN A 2 -28.99 6.02 -10.50
C ASN A 2 -28.21 5.14 -11.49
N PHE A 3 -27.59 5.78 -12.47
CA PHE A 3 -26.62 5.11 -13.32
C PHE A 3 -25.33 4.94 -12.53
N PHE A 4 -25.02 3.72 -12.09
CA PHE A 4 -23.68 3.37 -11.64
C PHE A 4 -22.80 3.30 -12.89
N GLU A 5 -21.93 4.29 -13.06
CA GLU A 5 -20.93 4.23 -14.11
C GLU A 5 -19.84 3.24 -13.71
N LYS A 6 -19.54 2.28 -14.59
CA LYS A 6 -18.51 1.28 -14.38
C LYS A 6 -17.15 1.97 -14.49
N THR A 7 -16.45 2.13 -13.34
CA THR A 7 -15.16 2.83 -13.26
C THR A 7 -13.95 1.93 -13.52
N PHE A 8 -14.17 0.71 -14.02
CA PHE A 8 -13.11 -0.24 -14.33
C PHE A 8 -13.30 -0.86 -15.72
N HIS A 9 -12.21 -1.30 -16.30
CA HIS A 9 -12.19 -2.05 -17.54
C HIS A 9 -11.79 -3.49 -17.23
N ASP A 10 -12.46 -4.44 -17.89
CA ASP A 10 -12.06 -5.84 -17.85
C ASP A 10 -11.06 -6.06 -18.99
N TYR A 11 -9.94 -6.68 -18.69
CA TYR A 11 -8.92 -7.09 -19.65
C TYR A 11 -8.66 -8.57 -19.51
N THR A 12 -8.40 -9.23 -20.61
CA THR A 12 -7.75 -10.53 -20.60
C THR A 12 -6.28 -10.36 -20.21
N ILE A 13 -5.65 -11.44 -19.78
CA ILE A 13 -4.21 -11.43 -19.45
C ILE A 13 -3.37 -11.02 -20.67
N ASP A 14 -3.74 -11.48 -21.87
CA ASP A 14 -2.99 -11.16 -23.09
C ASP A 14 -3.14 -9.70 -23.50
N GLU A 15 -4.34 -9.14 -23.44
CA GLU A 15 -4.57 -7.71 -23.69
C GLU A 15 -3.78 -6.83 -22.71
N LEU A 16 -3.81 -7.17 -21.42
CA LEU A 16 -3.08 -6.41 -20.42
C LEU A 16 -1.57 -6.53 -20.59
N TYR A 17 -1.09 -7.72 -20.94
CA TYR A 17 0.33 -7.94 -21.24
C TYR A 17 0.79 -7.09 -22.43
N ASP A 18 0.02 -7.07 -23.53
CA ASP A 18 0.34 -6.27 -24.72
C ASP A 18 0.34 -4.75 -24.41
N ILE A 19 -0.59 -4.29 -23.56
CA ILE A 19 -0.63 -2.89 -23.11
C ILE A 19 0.65 -2.55 -22.33
N LEU A 20 1.03 -3.40 -21.37
CA LEU A 20 2.20 -3.17 -20.53
C LEU A 20 3.51 -3.16 -21.35
N LEU A 21 3.62 -4.01 -22.39
CA LEU A 21 4.81 -4.03 -23.22
C LEU A 21 5.01 -2.79 -24.12
N ARG A 22 4.03 -1.90 -24.22
CA ARG A 22 4.19 -0.62 -24.96
C ARG A 22 5.27 0.27 -24.33
N ASP A 23 5.49 0.12 -23.02
CA ASP A 23 6.44 0.92 -22.25
C ASP A 23 7.77 0.18 -22.00
N ILE A 24 8.10 -0.81 -22.85
CA ILE A 24 9.30 -1.66 -22.69
C ILE A 24 10.60 -0.83 -22.57
N SER A 25 10.71 0.28 -23.29
CA SER A 25 11.87 1.17 -23.23
C SER A 25 12.07 1.81 -21.85
N ILE A 26 10.98 2.02 -21.10
CA ILE A 26 11.05 2.53 -19.72
C ILE A 26 11.58 1.43 -18.80
N TYR A 27 11.16 0.18 -19.00
CA TYR A 27 11.61 -0.96 -18.20
C TYR A 27 13.09 -1.26 -18.45
N ASP A 28 13.55 -1.19 -19.70
CA ASP A 28 14.96 -1.36 -20.09
C ASP A 28 15.87 -0.26 -19.48
N ALA A 29 15.32 0.92 -19.23
CA ALA A 29 16.00 2.02 -18.55
C ALA A 29 16.01 1.90 -17.00
N GLY A 30 15.59 0.75 -16.45
CA GLY A 30 15.55 0.49 -15.01
C GLY A 30 14.20 0.76 -14.35
N GLY A 31 13.14 0.98 -15.13
CA GLY A 31 11.77 1.05 -14.66
C GLY A 31 11.18 -0.33 -14.36
N GLY A 32 9.89 -0.36 -14.05
CA GLY A 32 9.17 -1.60 -13.77
C GLY A 32 7.67 -1.37 -13.73
N ILE A 33 6.94 -2.41 -13.37
CA ILE A 33 5.48 -2.41 -13.29
C ILE A 33 5.06 -2.51 -11.84
N THR A 34 4.17 -1.61 -11.42
CA THR A 34 3.56 -1.64 -10.08
C THR A 34 2.11 -2.10 -10.16
N PHE A 35 1.80 -3.20 -9.49
CA PHE A 35 0.43 -3.64 -9.26
C PHE A 35 -0.15 -2.91 -8.06
N SER A 36 -1.19 -2.13 -8.29
CA SER A 36 -1.87 -1.30 -7.30
C SER A 36 -3.39 -1.31 -7.54
N GLY A 37 -4.13 -0.40 -6.94
CA GLY A 37 -5.59 -0.30 -7.05
C GLY A 37 -6.25 -0.87 -5.82
N GLY A 38 -7.43 -1.43 -5.77
CA GLY A 38 -8.06 -1.96 -4.56
C GLY A 38 -7.09 -2.70 -3.61
N GLU A 39 -7.16 -4.02 -3.53
CA GLU A 39 -6.15 -4.86 -2.87
C GLU A 39 -5.69 -5.91 -3.89
N PRO A 40 -4.51 -5.75 -4.52
CA PRO A 40 -4.07 -6.64 -5.61
C PRO A 40 -3.87 -8.09 -5.15
N LEU A 41 -3.54 -8.32 -3.89
CA LEU A 41 -3.44 -9.68 -3.35
C LEU A 41 -4.76 -10.44 -3.41
N LEU A 42 -5.92 -9.78 -3.40
CA LEU A 42 -7.20 -10.46 -3.57
C LEU A 42 -7.40 -11.01 -4.98
N GLN A 43 -6.60 -10.55 -5.95
CA GLN A 43 -6.60 -11.02 -7.33
C GLN A 43 -5.39 -11.92 -7.65
N ALA A 44 -4.69 -12.42 -6.66
CA ALA A 44 -3.43 -13.15 -6.79
C ALA A 44 -3.50 -14.27 -7.84
N THR A 45 -4.52 -15.11 -7.77
CA THR A 45 -4.72 -16.22 -8.73
C THR A 45 -4.96 -15.74 -10.15
N GLN A 46 -5.70 -14.65 -10.31
CA GLN A 46 -6.03 -14.08 -11.61
C GLN A 46 -4.83 -13.42 -12.27
N ILE A 47 -4.00 -12.70 -11.49
CA ILE A 47 -2.84 -11.98 -12.02
C ILE A 47 -1.59 -12.88 -12.17
N LEU A 48 -1.56 -14.05 -11.54
CA LEU A 48 -0.39 -14.94 -11.56
C LEU A 48 0.16 -15.22 -12.98
N PRO A 49 -0.64 -15.57 -14.00
CA PRO A 49 -0.12 -15.80 -15.34
C PRO A 49 0.55 -14.56 -15.95
N LEU A 50 0.05 -13.37 -15.62
CA LEU A 50 0.64 -12.11 -16.05
C LEU A 50 1.99 -11.86 -15.38
N LEU A 51 2.08 -12.06 -14.05
CA LEU A 51 3.34 -11.93 -13.31
C LEU A 51 4.43 -12.83 -13.90
N GLN A 52 4.06 -14.08 -14.20
CA GLN A 52 4.97 -15.05 -14.82
C GLN A 52 5.50 -14.59 -16.19
N LYS A 53 4.59 -14.12 -17.06
CA LYS A 53 4.97 -13.59 -18.39
C LYS A 53 5.91 -12.38 -18.28
N ILE A 54 5.63 -11.46 -17.38
CA ILE A 54 6.42 -10.24 -17.17
C ILE A 54 7.81 -10.60 -16.61
N LYS A 55 7.89 -11.48 -15.63
CA LYS A 55 9.17 -11.93 -15.06
C LYS A 55 10.04 -12.65 -16.08
N GLN A 56 9.49 -13.41 -17.02
CA GLN A 56 10.21 -14.04 -18.13
C GLN A 56 10.87 -13.01 -19.06
N LYS A 57 10.37 -11.76 -19.09
CA LYS A 57 10.98 -10.64 -19.81
C LYS A 57 12.07 -9.92 -19.02
N GLY A 58 12.32 -10.31 -17.77
CA GLY A 58 13.27 -9.63 -16.90
C GLY A 58 12.80 -8.28 -16.36
N ILE A 59 11.50 -7.95 -16.49
CA ILE A 59 10.93 -6.70 -16.03
C ILE A 59 10.74 -6.76 -14.50
N SER A 60 11.12 -5.69 -13.81
CA SER A 60 10.97 -5.54 -12.38
C SER A 60 9.50 -5.35 -11.99
N LEU A 61 9.08 -6.01 -10.91
CA LEU A 61 7.70 -5.99 -10.43
C LEU A 61 7.60 -5.44 -9.01
N ALA A 62 6.73 -4.47 -8.83
CA ALA A 62 6.33 -3.96 -7.53
C ALA A 62 4.85 -4.27 -7.25
N ILE A 63 4.52 -4.42 -5.98
CA ILE A 63 3.13 -4.52 -5.52
C ILE A 63 2.87 -3.52 -4.37
N GLU A 64 1.81 -2.73 -4.51
CA GLU A 64 1.33 -1.85 -3.45
C GLU A 64 0.12 -2.50 -2.80
N THR A 65 0.26 -2.90 -1.54
CA THR A 65 -0.73 -3.72 -0.83
C THR A 65 -0.85 -3.30 0.63
N THR A 66 -2.01 -3.56 1.19
CA THR A 66 -2.24 -3.44 2.64
C THR A 66 -1.89 -4.71 3.40
N LEU A 67 -1.56 -5.80 2.73
CA LEU A 67 -1.38 -7.16 3.27
C LEU A 67 -2.65 -7.77 3.91
N TYR A 68 -3.82 -7.16 3.75
CA TYR A 68 -5.09 -7.70 4.26
C TYR A 68 -5.72 -8.68 3.27
N ALA A 69 -5.01 -9.78 3.02
CA ALA A 69 -5.44 -10.87 2.15
C ALA A 69 -5.10 -12.23 2.78
N PRO A 70 -5.71 -13.32 2.35
CA PRO A 70 -5.32 -14.66 2.75
C PRO A 70 -3.83 -14.92 2.50
N ILE A 71 -3.17 -15.69 3.40
CA ILE A 71 -1.73 -15.98 3.29
C ILE A 71 -1.41 -16.74 1.99
N GLU A 72 -2.32 -17.53 1.51
CA GLU A 72 -2.21 -18.27 0.26
C GLU A 72 -2.02 -17.33 -0.94
N ASN A 73 -2.74 -16.21 -0.95
CA ASN A 73 -2.65 -15.20 -2.00
C ASN A 73 -1.28 -14.51 -1.99
N TYR A 74 -0.76 -14.18 -0.81
CA TYR A 74 0.60 -13.67 -0.65
C TYR A 74 1.62 -14.69 -1.20
N THR A 75 1.51 -15.96 -0.79
CA THR A 75 2.44 -17.02 -1.18
C THR A 75 2.49 -17.23 -2.69
N ILE A 76 1.35 -17.11 -3.39
CA ILE A 76 1.25 -17.25 -4.84
C ILE A 76 2.06 -16.17 -5.57
N VAL A 77 1.99 -14.91 -5.14
CA VAL A 77 2.62 -13.78 -5.85
C VAL A 77 4.04 -13.51 -5.38
N TYR A 78 4.38 -13.88 -4.14
CA TYR A 78 5.66 -13.58 -3.51
C TYR A 78 6.89 -13.86 -4.39
N PRO A 79 7.01 -15.01 -5.10
CA PRO A 79 8.20 -15.32 -5.89
C PRO A 79 8.45 -14.39 -7.10
N TYR A 80 7.47 -13.57 -7.45
CA TYR A 80 7.51 -12.72 -8.65
C TYR A 80 7.72 -11.24 -8.32
N ILE A 81 7.59 -10.85 -7.05
CA ILE A 81 7.63 -9.43 -6.65
C ILE A 81 9.01 -9.06 -6.13
N ASP A 82 9.60 -8.02 -6.73
CA ASP A 82 10.90 -7.47 -6.34
C ASP A 82 10.75 -6.37 -5.26
N PHE A 83 9.66 -5.57 -5.34
CA PHE A 83 9.42 -4.44 -4.46
C PHE A 83 8.05 -4.55 -3.80
N TRP A 84 8.02 -4.50 -2.47
CA TRP A 84 6.82 -4.52 -1.67
C TRP A 84 6.58 -3.14 -1.08
N ILE A 85 5.48 -2.50 -1.45
CA ILE A 85 5.04 -1.22 -0.90
C ILE A 85 3.87 -1.52 0.01
N ILE A 86 4.12 -1.46 1.32
CA ILE A 86 3.15 -1.84 2.35
C ILE A 86 2.45 -0.61 2.88
N ASP A 87 1.20 -0.43 2.50
CA ASP A 87 0.36 0.68 2.94
C ASP A 87 -0.29 0.35 4.29
N LEU A 88 0.29 0.85 5.36
CA LEU A 88 -0.17 0.62 6.72
C LEU A 88 -1.51 1.33 6.97
N LYS A 89 -2.51 0.59 7.43
CA LYS A 89 -3.89 1.10 7.66
C LYS A 89 -4.33 1.09 9.12
N PHE A 90 -3.48 0.65 10.04
CA PHE A 90 -3.88 0.51 11.44
C PHE A 90 -4.19 1.86 12.13
N GLN A 91 -3.66 2.99 11.63
CA GLN A 91 -3.93 4.33 12.16
C GLN A 91 -5.42 4.70 12.08
N TYR A 92 -6.15 4.21 11.09
CA TYR A 92 -7.58 4.47 10.96
C TYR A 92 -8.41 3.89 12.13
N GLY A 93 -7.95 2.80 12.75
CA GLY A 93 -8.57 2.24 13.94
C GLY A 93 -8.48 3.16 15.15
N PHE A 94 -7.47 4.02 15.23
CA PHE A 94 -7.33 4.99 16.33
C PHE A 94 -8.26 6.19 16.20
N ILE A 95 -8.67 6.52 14.97
CA ILE A 95 -9.53 7.68 14.68
C ILE A 95 -11.00 7.32 14.84
N ARG A 96 -11.39 6.13 14.37
CA ARG A 96 -12.81 5.79 14.22
C ARG A 96 -13.43 5.11 15.42
N ASN A 97 -12.68 4.75 16.46
CA ASN A 97 -13.17 3.99 17.66
C ASN A 97 -14.04 2.77 17.31
N LYS A 98 -14.01 2.31 16.08
CA LYS A 98 -14.70 1.12 15.59
C LYS A 98 -13.63 0.07 15.36
N ASP A 99 -13.88 -1.12 15.87
CA ASP A 99 -13.15 -2.29 15.39
C ASP A 99 -13.30 -2.35 13.88
N TYR A 100 -12.30 -1.83 13.20
CA TYR A 100 -12.06 -2.21 11.82
C TYR A 100 -11.77 -3.70 11.90
N ASN A 101 -12.81 -4.47 11.65
CA ASN A 101 -12.75 -5.93 11.59
C ASN A 101 -12.07 -6.35 10.28
N ILE A 102 -10.99 -5.66 9.97
CA ILE A 102 -10.04 -6.08 8.97
C ILE A 102 -9.32 -7.24 9.63
N ASN A 103 -9.21 -8.33 8.94
CA ASN A 103 -8.58 -9.55 9.42
C ASN A 103 -7.12 -9.28 9.84
N ARG A 104 -6.95 -8.77 11.08
CA ARG A 104 -5.65 -8.38 11.67
C ARG A 104 -4.68 -9.55 11.67
N MET A 105 -5.20 -10.77 11.70
CA MET A 105 -4.40 -11.98 11.66
C MET A 105 -3.73 -12.14 10.29
N SER A 106 -4.47 -11.97 9.19
CA SER A 106 -3.91 -12.03 7.83
C SER A 106 -2.79 -11.01 7.62
N PHE A 107 -3.02 -9.75 8.00
CA PHE A 107 -1.97 -8.73 7.96
C PHE A 107 -0.70 -9.17 8.71
N TYR A 108 -0.86 -9.63 9.95
CA TYR A 108 0.27 -10.03 10.78
C TYR A 108 1.02 -11.24 10.20
N MET A 109 0.30 -12.24 9.72
CA MET A 109 0.88 -13.43 9.11
C MET A 109 1.67 -13.08 7.84
N ASN A 110 1.08 -12.29 6.95
CA ASN A 110 1.72 -11.84 5.71
C ASN A 110 2.94 -10.97 5.99
N LEU A 111 2.84 -10.02 6.92
CA LEU A 111 3.95 -9.16 7.32
C LEU A 111 5.11 -9.98 7.89
N LYS A 112 4.80 -10.93 8.77
CA LYS A 112 5.82 -11.81 9.36
C LYS A 112 6.50 -12.69 8.31
N ALA A 113 5.73 -13.27 7.39
CA ALA A 113 6.28 -14.06 6.29
C ALA A 113 7.20 -13.22 5.41
N LEU A 114 6.79 -11.98 5.06
CA LEU A 114 7.58 -11.07 4.25
C LEU A 114 8.88 -10.66 4.95
N GLN A 115 8.85 -10.35 6.25
CA GLN A 115 10.05 -9.95 7.02
C GLN A 115 11.01 -11.13 7.31
N GLN A 116 10.54 -12.36 7.30
CA GLN A 116 11.35 -13.55 7.50
C GLN A 116 11.94 -14.11 6.20
N SER A 117 11.57 -13.54 5.08
CA SER A 117 12.10 -13.92 3.79
C SER A 117 13.61 -13.67 3.71
N THR A 118 14.34 -14.64 3.16
CA THR A 118 15.78 -14.54 2.90
C THR A 118 16.09 -13.92 1.54
N ASP A 119 15.09 -13.73 0.71
CA ASP A 119 15.26 -13.17 -0.62
C ASP A 119 15.52 -11.67 -0.55
N GLN A 120 16.30 -11.16 -1.49
CA GLN A 120 16.64 -9.73 -1.57
C GLN A 120 15.46 -8.93 -2.13
N GLN A 121 14.38 -8.87 -1.38
CA GLN A 121 13.23 -8.05 -1.73
C GLN A 121 13.30 -6.71 -1.02
N TYR A 122 12.93 -5.66 -1.73
CA TYR A 122 12.86 -4.32 -1.16
C TYR A 122 11.49 -4.08 -0.56
N ILE A 123 11.46 -3.68 0.72
CA ILE A 123 10.22 -3.40 1.44
C ILE A 123 10.19 -1.92 1.79
N ILE A 124 9.13 -1.24 1.36
CA ILE A 124 8.82 0.15 1.70
C ILE A 124 7.54 0.16 2.52
N TYR A 125 7.60 0.66 3.73
CA TYR A 125 6.40 0.86 4.56
C TYR A 125 5.90 2.29 4.38
N ARG A 126 4.60 2.46 4.12
CA ARG A 126 3.94 3.76 3.96
C ARG A 126 2.82 3.93 4.96
N MET A 127 2.62 5.14 5.42
CA MET A 127 1.49 5.49 6.27
C MET A 127 0.96 6.88 5.92
N VAL A 128 -0.34 6.97 5.69
CA VAL A 128 -1.00 8.26 5.52
C VAL A 128 -1.11 8.94 6.88
N VAL A 129 -0.63 10.18 6.96
CA VAL A 129 -0.73 11.04 8.14
C VAL A 129 -1.86 12.03 7.94
N MET A 130 -2.71 12.15 8.94
CA MET A 130 -3.81 13.10 9.03
C MET A 130 -3.77 13.79 10.39
N SER A 131 -4.29 15.00 10.49
CA SER A 131 -4.19 15.80 11.74
C SER A 131 -4.77 15.06 12.94
N GLU A 132 -5.79 14.22 12.75
CA GLU A 132 -6.45 13.45 13.82
C GLU A 132 -5.58 12.35 14.45
N ILE A 133 -4.41 12.05 13.86
CA ILE A 133 -3.49 11.04 14.41
C ILE A 133 -2.29 11.65 15.14
N LEU A 134 -2.08 12.96 15.02
CA LEU A 134 -0.88 13.62 15.53
C LEU A 134 -0.75 13.50 17.05
N ASP A 135 -1.85 13.56 17.78
CA ASP A 135 -1.90 13.37 19.24
C ASP A 135 -1.71 11.89 19.67
N LYS A 136 -1.60 10.97 18.72
CA LYS A 136 -1.52 9.51 18.92
C LYS A 136 -0.23 8.91 18.35
N ILE A 137 0.75 9.74 17.98
CA ILE A 137 1.99 9.27 17.35
C ILE A 137 2.75 8.28 18.25
N ASP A 138 2.73 8.46 19.57
CA ASP A 138 3.33 7.50 20.49
C ASP A 138 2.70 6.09 20.39
N ILE A 139 1.38 6.02 20.22
CA ILE A 139 0.67 4.74 20.04
C ILE A 139 1.05 4.13 18.70
N VAL A 140 1.15 4.96 17.66
CA VAL A 140 1.61 4.54 16.32
C VAL A 140 3.03 4.01 16.40
N ALA A 141 3.94 4.74 17.02
CA ALA A 141 5.34 4.36 17.17
C ALA A 141 5.49 3.00 17.89
N LYS A 142 4.81 2.84 19.03
CA LYS A 142 4.80 1.55 19.76
C LYS A 142 4.31 0.40 18.88
N LYS A 143 3.36 0.65 17.98
CA LYS A 143 2.86 -0.35 17.07
C LYS A 143 3.84 -0.68 15.94
N LEU A 144 4.52 0.33 15.39
CA LEU A 144 5.59 0.15 14.42
C LEU A 144 6.74 -0.68 15.02
N CYS A 145 7.17 -0.35 16.26
CA CYS A 145 8.16 -1.14 16.99
C CYS A 145 7.71 -2.60 17.17
N LYS A 146 6.45 -2.83 17.55
CA LYS A 146 5.89 -4.19 17.68
C LYS A 146 5.96 -4.99 16.37
N TYR A 147 5.90 -4.32 15.23
CA TYR A 147 6.00 -4.92 13.90
C TYR A 147 7.42 -4.90 13.34
N ASN A 148 8.44 -4.51 14.13
CA ASN A 148 9.84 -4.36 13.69
C ASN A 148 10.00 -3.44 12.47
N ILE A 149 9.23 -2.36 12.41
CA ILE A 149 9.30 -1.35 11.35
C ILE A 149 10.11 -0.17 11.87
N ALA A 150 11.35 -0.04 11.38
CA ALA A 150 12.27 1.02 11.79
C ALA A 150 12.43 2.14 10.74
N LEU A 151 11.85 1.98 9.55
CA LEU A 151 11.86 2.99 8.50
C LEU A 151 10.48 3.07 7.85
N ILE A 152 9.94 4.28 7.71
CA ILE A 152 8.60 4.49 7.16
C ILE A 152 8.54 5.74 6.28
N GLU A 153 7.77 5.68 5.19
CA GLU A 153 7.38 6.84 4.40
C GLU A 153 6.06 7.42 4.92
N LEU A 154 6.09 8.69 5.27
CA LEU A 154 4.90 9.43 5.69
C LEU A 154 4.29 10.16 4.50
N LEU A 155 3.04 9.85 4.20
CA LEU A 155 2.28 10.47 3.13
C LEU A 155 1.26 11.43 3.76
N PRO A 156 1.33 12.75 3.51
CA PRO A 156 0.27 13.66 3.96
C PRO A 156 -1.07 13.24 3.38
N CYS A 157 -2.12 13.30 4.20
CA CYS A 157 -3.48 13.06 3.73
C CYS A 157 -3.85 14.08 2.63
N HIS A 158 -4.68 13.69 1.69
CA HIS A 158 -5.19 14.54 0.62
C HIS A 158 -6.68 14.26 0.37
N SER A 159 -7.36 15.21 -0.30
CA SER A 159 -8.80 15.14 -0.57
C SER A 159 -9.17 14.53 -1.93
N LEU A 160 -8.21 13.98 -2.68
CA LEU A 160 -8.43 13.47 -4.05
C LEU A 160 -9.50 12.37 -4.14
N ALA A 161 -9.70 11.60 -3.06
CA ALA A 161 -10.73 10.56 -3.02
C ALA A 161 -12.18 11.09 -2.99
N LYS A 162 -12.40 12.41 -2.78
CA LYS A 162 -13.74 13.00 -2.64
C LYS A 162 -14.65 12.71 -3.83
N ASN A 163 -14.13 12.82 -5.05
CA ASN A 163 -14.90 12.55 -6.27
C ASN A 163 -15.31 11.07 -6.35
N LYS A 164 -14.40 10.14 -6.06
CA LYS A 164 -14.67 8.70 -6.04
C LYS A 164 -15.76 8.32 -5.02
N TYR A 165 -15.77 8.95 -3.84
CA TYR A 165 -16.83 8.73 -2.86
C TYR A 165 -18.18 9.25 -3.35
N LYS A 166 -18.20 10.41 -4.04
CA LYS A 166 -19.41 10.97 -4.64
C LYS A 166 -19.98 10.05 -5.72
N GLU A 167 -19.14 9.54 -6.61
CA GLU A 167 -19.51 8.59 -7.66
C GLU A 167 -20.09 7.28 -7.10
N LEU A 168 -19.54 6.82 -5.96
CA LEU A 168 -20.02 5.64 -5.25
C LEU A 168 -21.27 5.90 -4.38
N GLY A 169 -21.84 7.11 -4.39
CA GLY A 169 -22.97 7.49 -3.53
C GLY A 169 -22.66 7.40 -2.04
N LYS A 170 -21.38 7.49 -1.66
CA LYS A 170 -20.90 7.36 -0.27
C LYS A 170 -20.55 8.73 0.31
N THR A 171 -20.78 8.91 1.61
CA THR A 171 -20.35 10.09 2.33
C THR A 171 -18.82 10.10 2.44
N PHE A 172 -18.19 11.13 1.90
CA PHE A 172 -16.75 11.35 2.08
C PHE A 172 -16.51 11.96 3.46
N HIS A 173 -15.68 11.31 4.25
CA HIS A 173 -15.17 11.88 5.50
C HIS A 173 -13.85 12.56 5.19
N GLN A 174 -13.83 13.89 5.31
CA GLN A 174 -12.61 14.66 5.12
C GLN A 174 -11.80 14.63 6.39
N PHE A 175 -10.58 14.12 6.29
CA PHE A 175 -9.58 14.19 7.36
C PHE A 175 -8.85 15.52 7.30
N GLY A 176 -8.32 15.95 8.45
CA GLY A 176 -7.49 17.14 8.55
C GLY A 176 -6.17 16.95 7.80
N LEU A 177 -5.78 17.97 7.04
CA LEU A 177 -4.49 17.98 6.34
C LEU A 177 -3.40 18.47 7.30
N PRO A 178 -2.37 17.66 7.59
CA PRO A 178 -1.29 18.08 8.45
C PRO A 178 -0.45 19.18 7.79
N THR A 179 -0.04 20.18 8.56
CA THR A 179 0.92 21.19 8.14
C THR A 179 2.33 20.60 8.06
N MET A 180 3.25 21.31 7.40
CA MET A 180 4.66 20.90 7.34
C MET A 180 5.31 20.88 8.73
N GLU A 181 4.91 21.81 9.62
CA GLU A 181 5.38 21.85 11.01
C GLU A 181 4.89 20.62 11.80
N GLU A 182 3.60 20.29 11.69
CA GLU A 182 3.02 19.08 12.30
C GLU A 182 3.68 17.80 11.79
N LEU A 183 4.01 17.71 10.51
CA LEU A 183 4.75 16.59 9.96
C LEU A 183 6.18 16.51 10.50
N SER A 184 6.84 17.65 10.73
CA SER A 184 8.17 17.70 11.34
C SER A 184 8.13 17.20 12.78
N ILE A 185 7.16 17.65 13.56
CA ILE A 185 6.95 17.18 14.95
C ILE A 185 6.67 15.67 14.96
N CYS A 186 5.83 15.18 14.05
CA CYS A 186 5.55 13.76 13.91
C CYS A 186 6.83 12.93 13.67
N LYS A 187 7.74 13.41 12.79
CA LYS A 187 9.02 12.76 12.53
C LYS A 187 9.94 12.74 13.76
N GLU A 188 10.01 13.86 14.49
CA GLU A 188 10.81 13.95 15.71
C GLU A 188 10.29 13.00 16.79
N GLN A 189 8.98 12.88 16.96
CA GLN A 189 8.37 11.91 17.87
C GLN A 189 8.66 10.47 17.47
N LEU A 190 8.56 10.12 16.17
CA LEU A 190 8.91 8.78 15.68
C LEU A 190 10.40 8.46 15.93
N LEU A 191 11.27 9.45 15.76
CA LEU A 191 12.71 9.29 15.99
C LEU A 191 13.06 8.93 17.45
N GLN A 192 12.28 9.40 18.44
CA GLN A 192 12.43 9.01 19.84
C GLN A 192 12.27 7.50 20.06
N TYR A 193 11.57 6.81 19.15
CA TYR A 193 11.41 5.34 19.12
C TYR A 193 12.39 4.65 18.16
N SER A 194 13.43 5.36 17.69
CA SER A 194 14.38 4.87 16.67
C SER A 194 13.73 4.52 15.33
N ILE A 195 12.62 5.17 15.00
CA ILE A 195 11.92 5.01 13.72
C ILE A 195 12.31 6.17 12.82
N LEU A 196 13.06 5.87 11.76
CA LEU A 196 13.37 6.82 10.71
C LEU A 196 12.16 7.05 9.81
N SER A 197 11.90 8.30 9.46
CA SER A 197 10.78 8.63 8.58
C SER A 197 11.19 9.58 7.46
N LYS A 198 10.70 9.29 6.26
CA LYS A 198 10.80 10.17 5.09
C LYS A 198 9.41 10.73 4.80
N SER A 199 9.30 11.95 4.28
CA SER A 199 8.05 12.46 3.71
C SER A 199 8.34 12.95 2.31
N HIS A 200 7.43 12.68 1.41
CA HIS A 200 7.42 13.33 0.11
C HIS A 200 6.76 14.70 0.28
N SER A 201 7.41 15.76 -0.21
CA SER A 201 6.74 17.04 -0.43
C SER A 201 5.68 16.85 -1.51
N LEU A 202 4.49 17.34 -1.25
CA LEU A 202 3.42 17.43 -2.25
C LEU A 202 3.84 18.39 -3.38
#